data_5300ca8bbb732eac1fc88d728b525055
#
_entry.id   5300ca8bbb732eac1fc88d728b525055
#
_cell.length_a   1.000
_cell.length_b   1.000
_cell.length_c   1.000
_cell.angle_alpha   90.00
_cell.angle_beta   90.00
_cell.angle_gamma   90.00
#
_symmetry.space_group_name_H-M   'P 1'
#
loop_
_entity.id
_entity.type
_entity.pdbx_description
1 polymer ?
#
loop_
_entity_poly.entity_id
_entity_poly.type
_entity_poly.pdbx_seq_one_letter_code
_entity_poly.pdbx_strand_id
1 'polypeptide(L)'
;RENVIDYSLLEFCLREDLNKTAPRVMAVLDPVKVVITNYPAGKEEWLDAENNQEDESAGFRKVPFSRELYIEREDFLEEAPAKFFRLSLGKEVRLKNAYIIKGESVVIDANGNITEIHVSYDEDSRSGSGSEASQRKVSGTLHWVSIAHAVEAEVRLYDRLFIDEAPDSHKEKNF
;
A
#
# COMPACT_ATOMS: atom_id res chain seq x y z
N ARG A 1 25.93 21.07 27.56
CA ARG A 1 25.67 19.60 27.52
C ARG A 1 25.36 19.26 26.08
N GLU A 2 26.23 18.53 25.44
CA GLU A 2 25.95 17.95 24.13
C GLU A 2 25.09 16.70 24.35
N ASN A 3 23.89 16.68 23.77
CA ASN A 3 23.01 15.52 23.81
C ASN A 3 22.95 14.94 22.41
N VAL A 4 23.24 13.66 22.28
CA VAL A 4 22.99 12.91 21.04
C VAL A 4 21.52 12.51 21.04
N ILE A 5 20.83 12.87 19.97
CA ILE A 5 19.42 12.53 19.78
C ILE A 5 19.34 11.69 18.52
N ASP A 6 18.76 10.48 18.63
CA ASP A 6 18.52 9.62 17.49
C ASP A 6 17.43 10.24 16.60
N TYR A 7 17.59 10.14 15.28
CA TYR A 7 16.65 10.72 14.32
C TYR A 7 15.23 10.11 14.43
N SER A 8 15.10 8.92 15.00
CA SER A 8 13.79 8.29 15.23
C SER A 8 12.87 9.14 16.10
N LEU A 9 13.43 9.95 17.01
CA LEU A 9 12.64 10.90 17.81
C LEU A 9 12.06 12.01 16.91
N LEU A 10 12.84 12.53 15.96
CA LEU A 10 12.36 13.52 14.99
C LEU A 10 11.25 12.92 14.12
N GLU A 11 11.47 11.71 13.61
CA GLU A 11 10.46 11.00 12.83
C GLU A 11 9.18 10.71 13.61
N PHE A 12 9.31 10.37 14.89
CA PHE A 12 8.16 10.18 15.78
C PHE A 12 7.35 11.47 15.90
N CYS A 13 8.00 12.59 16.22
CA CYS A 13 7.33 13.89 16.34
C CYS A 13 6.68 14.32 15.02
N LEU A 14 7.36 14.08 13.90
CA LEU A 14 6.85 14.40 12.58
C LEU A 14 5.61 13.55 12.25
N ARG A 15 5.64 12.24 12.53
CA ARG A 15 4.45 11.37 12.35
C ARG A 15 3.28 11.81 13.22
N GLU A 16 3.53 12.18 14.48
CA GLU A 16 2.48 12.66 15.40
C GLU A 16 1.80 13.94 14.87
N ASP A 17 2.56 14.85 14.29
CA ASP A 17 2.01 16.06 13.68
C ASP A 17 1.27 15.76 12.37
N LEU A 18 1.92 15.04 11.46
CA LEU A 18 1.35 14.71 10.15
C LEU A 18 0.10 13.82 10.26
N ASN A 19 0.02 12.94 11.26
CA ASN A 19 -1.16 12.13 11.50
C ASN A 19 -2.41 12.98 11.77
N LYS A 20 -2.25 14.16 12.36
CA LYS A 20 -3.34 15.09 12.66
C LYS A 20 -3.63 16.05 11.51
N THR A 21 -2.60 16.50 10.81
CA THR A 21 -2.69 17.65 9.91
C THR A 21 -2.67 17.31 8.42
N ALA A 22 -2.04 16.18 8.05
CA ALA A 22 -1.82 15.85 6.64
C ALA A 22 -2.97 15.05 6.01
N PRO A 23 -3.39 15.39 4.78
CA PRO A 23 -4.28 14.53 4.01
C PRO A 23 -3.60 13.19 3.70
N ARG A 24 -4.37 12.10 3.79
CA ARG A 24 -3.88 10.74 3.49
C ARG A 24 -4.04 10.44 2.01
N VAL A 25 -2.96 10.07 1.37
CA VAL A 25 -2.94 9.62 -0.03
C VAL A 25 -2.39 8.20 -0.10
N MET A 26 -2.72 7.48 -1.17
CA MET A 26 -2.12 6.19 -1.48
C MET A 26 -0.93 6.42 -2.41
N ALA A 27 0.21 5.81 -2.07
CA ALA A 27 1.41 5.80 -2.89
C ALA A 27 1.97 4.38 -2.92
N VAL A 28 2.57 3.99 -4.05
CA VAL A 28 3.22 2.69 -4.26
C VAL A 28 4.66 2.95 -4.65
N LEU A 29 5.60 2.43 -3.88
CA LEU A 29 7.03 2.70 -4.03
C LEU A 29 7.74 1.68 -4.93
N ASP A 30 7.44 0.40 -4.76
CA ASP A 30 7.93 -0.69 -5.60
C ASP A 30 6.75 -1.40 -6.28
N PRO A 31 6.26 -0.86 -7.41
CA PRO A 31 5.02 -1.30 -8.01
C PRO A 31 5.13 -2.67 -8.66
N VAL A 32 4.08 -3.48 -8.47
CA VAL A 32 3.76 -4.63 -9.31
C VAL A 32 2.34 -4.46 -9.86
N LYS A 33 2.16 -4.79 -11.14
CA LYS A 33 0.87 -4.65 -11.82
C LYS A 33 -0.10 -5.72 -11.36
N VAL A 34 -1.33 -5.30 -11.05
CA VAL A 34 -2.47 -6.16 -10.77
C VAL A 34 -3.51 -5.96 -11.85
N VAL A 35 -4.00 -7.05 -12.44
CA VAL A 35 -5.08 -7.05 -13.42
C VAL A 35 -6.30 -7.76 -12.83
N ILE A 36 -7.40 -7.03 -12.71
CA ILE A 36 -8.67 -7.58 -12.23
C ILE A 36 -9.40 -8.20 -13.43
N THR A 37 -9.34 -9.51 -13.56
CA THR A 37 -9.74 -10.23 -14.77
C THR A 37 -11.23 -10.13 -15.09
N ASN A 38 -12.07 -10.12 -14.07
CA ASN A 38 -13.53 -10.02 -14.18
C ASN A 38 -14.07 -8.58 -14.04
N TYR A 39 -13.21 -7.55 -13.94
CA TYR A 39 -13.65 -6.17 -13.99
C TYR A 39 -13.82 -5.72 -15.45
N PRO A 40 -14.95 -5.07 -15.81
CA PRO A 40 -15.22 -4.69 -17.19
C PRO A 40 -14.12 -3.78 -17.77
N ALA A 41 -13.68 -4.10 -18.99
CA ALA A 41 -12.69 -3.29 -19.68
C ALA A 41 -13.26 -1.88 -19.96
N GLY A 42 -12.44 -0.85 -19.70
CA GLY A 42 -12.84 0.55 -19.88
C GLY A 42 -13.80 1.10 -18.85
N LYS A 43 -14.25 0.29 -17.87
CA LYS A 43 -15.02 0.79 -16.73
C LYS A 43 -14.09 1.50 -15.76
N GLU A 44 -14.47 2.68 -15.32
CA GLU A 44 -13.84 3.45 -14.25
C GLU A 44 -14.88 3.83 -13.20
N GLU A 45 -14.47 3.77 -11.95
CA GLU A 45 -15.31 4.18 -10.83
C GLU A 45 -14.53 5.18 -9.96
N TRP A 46 -15.27 6.09 -9.34
CA TRP A 46 -14.72 7.04 -8.38
C TRP A 46 -15.21 6.67 -6.98
N LEU A 47 -14.30 6.11 -6.18
CA LEU A 47 -14.59 5.64 -4.84
C LEU A 47 -14.30 6.73 -3.81
N ASP A 48 -15.08 6.75 -2.72
CA ASP A 48 -14.85 7.65 -1.62
C ASP A 48 -13.72 7.13 -0.72
N ALA A 49 -12.76 7.99 -0.43
CA ALA A 49 -11.69 7.73 0.52
C ALA A 49 -11.58 8.89 1.52
N GLU A 50 -11.46 8.57 2.78
CA GLU A 50 -11.28 9.54 3.86
C GLU A 50 -9.98 10.34 3.66
N ASN A 51 -10.05 11.65 3.84
CA ASN A 51 -8.88 12.51 3.80
C ASN A 51 -8.00 12.32 5.05
N ASN A 52 -8.63 12.10 6.20
CA ASN A 52 -7.96 11.74 7.43
C ASN A 52 -8.85 10.81 8.26
N GLN A 53 -8.34 9.64 8.67
CA GLN A 53 -9.09 8.67 9.47
C GLN A 53 -9.29 9.10 10.92
N GLU A 54 -8.47 10.05 11.40
CA GLU A 54 -8.54 10.58 12.77
C GLU A 54 -9.36 11.87 12.87
N ASP A 55 -9.75 12.46 11.73
CA ASP A 55 -10.52 13.70 11.66
C ASP A 55 -11.64 13.57 10.62
N GLU A 56 -12.85 13.26 11.08
CA GLU A 56 -14.04 13.18 10.23
C GLU A 56 -14.35 14.51 9.52
N SER A 57 -13.96 15.64 10.12
CA SER A 57 -14.19 16.97 9.53
C SER A 57 -13.34 17.23 8.28
N ALA A 58 -12.26 16.48 8.08
CA ALA A 58 -11.43 16.53 6.88
C ALA A 58 -12.17 16.04 5.61
N GLY A 59 -13.30 15.33 5.78
CA GLY A 59 -14.15 14.87 4.69
C GLY A 59 -13.51 13.76 3.84
N PHE A 60 -14.01 13.67 2.59
CA PHE A 60 -13.65 12.60 1.66
C PHE A 60 -13.11 13.18 0.36
N ARG A 61 -12.30 12.38 -0.33
CA ARG A 61 -11.89 12.61 -1.72
C ARG A 61 -12.33 11.46 -2.60
N LYS A 62 -12.42 11.70 -3.90
CA LYS A 62 -12.66 10.67 -4.90
C LYS A 62 -11.33 10.05 -5.33
N VAL A 63 -11.26 8.72 -5.34
CA VAL A 63 -10.12 7.94 -5.80
C VAL A 63 -10.55 7.11 -7.01
N PRO A 64 -9.87 7.22 -8.16
CA PRO A 64 -10.23 6.46 -9.35
C PRO A 64 -9.86 4.99 -9.18
N PHE A 65 -10.78 4.11 -9.56
CA PHE A 65 -10.62 2.66 -9.58
C PHE A 65 -10.83 2.13 -10.99
N SER A 66 -9.92 1.30 -11.45
CA SER A 66 -9.92 0.73 -12.79
C SER A 66 -9.52 -0.74 -12.77
N ARG A 67 -9.56 -1.39 -13.93
CA ARG A 67 -9.19 -2.80 -14.10
C ARG A 67 -7.71 -3.07 -13.76
N GLU A 68 -6.83 -2.11 -14.04
CA GLU A 68 -5.39 -2.23 -13.86
C GLU A 68 -4.91 -1.32 -12.74
N LEU A 69 -4.22 -1.90 -11.78
CA LEU A 69 -3.75 -1.24 -10.56
C LEU A 69 -2.28 -1.54 -10.32
N TYR A 70 -1.62 -0.71 -9.52
CA TYR A 70 -0.36 -1.05 -8.86
C TYR A 70 -0.59 -1.30 -7.38
N ILE A 71 0.09 -2.31 -6.84
CA ILE A 71 0.26 -2.56 -5.40
C ILE A 71 1.76 -2.64 -5.10
N GLU A 72 2.14 -2.61 -3.82
CA GLU A 72 3.52 -2.89 -3.43
C GLU A 72 3.90 -4.34 -3.75
N ARG A 73 5.09 -4.54 -4.29
CA ARG A 73 5.60 -5.87 -4.62
C ARG A 73 5.68 -6.77 -3.39
N GLU A 74 6.06 -6.22 -2.23
CA GLU A 74 6.13 -6.94 -0.97
C GLU A 74 4.76 -7.39 -0.42
N ASP A 75 3.68 -6.81 -0.93
CA ASP A 75 2.32 -7.19 -0.56
C ASP A 75 1.84 -8.47 -1.28
N PHE A 76 2.67 -9.08 -2.13
CA PHE A 76 2.35 -10.33 -2.81
C PHE A 76 3.44 -11.40 -2.62
N LEU A 77 3.01 -12.61 -2.27
CA LEU A 77 3.83 -13.83 -2.33
C LEU A 77 3.02 -14.94 -2.98
N GLU A 78 3.63 -15.62 -3.96
CA GLU A 78 3.00 -16.76 -4.64
C GLU A 78 2.78 -17.92 -3.66
N GLU A 79 3.82 -18.30 -2.93
CA GLU A 79 3.79 -19.28 -1.84
C GLU A 79 3.96 -18.55 -0.51
N ALA A 80 2.85 -18.28 0.17
CA ALA A 80 2.84 -17.48 1.37
C ALA A 80 2.85 -18.33 2.66
N PRO A 81 3.69 -18.00 3.65
CA PRO A 81 3.64 -18.64 4.96
C PRO A 81 2.31 -18.35 5.68
N ALA A 82 1.97 -19.19 6.67
CA ALA A 82 0.68 -19.11 7.37
C ALA A 82 0.39 -17.75 8.04
N LYS A 83 1.42 -16.99 8.41
CA LYS A 83 1.31 -15.66 9.02
C LYS A 83 1.43 -14.49 8.03
N PHE A 84 1.39 -14.75 6.74
CA PHE A 84 1.38 -13.71 5.72
C PHE A 84 -0.04 -13.21 5.50
N PHE A 85 -0.32 -12.01 5.96
CA PHE A 85 -1.65 -11.37 5.92
C PHE A 85 -1.79 -10.41 4.72
N ARG A 86 -1.19 -10.77 3.59
CA ARG A 86 -1.23 -10.04 2.33
C ARG A 86 -1.75 -10.94 1.21
N LEU A 87 -1.66 -10.46 -0.03
CA LEU A 87 -2.16 -11.18 -1.21
C LEU A 87 -1.29 -12.40 -1.53
N SER A 88 -1.91 -13.52 -1.77
CA SER A 88 -1.29 -14.72 -2.34
C SER A 88 -2.29 -15.48 -3.20
N LEU A 89 -1.83 -16.47 -3.95
CA LEU A 89 -2.71 -17.28 -4.78
C LEU A 89 -3.79 -17.98 -3.93
N GLY A 90 -5.03 -17.89 -4.38
CA GLY A 90 -6.20 -18.48 -3.70
C GLY A 90 -6.68 -17.74 -2.46
N LYS A 91 -5.98 -16.71 -1.98
CA LYS A 91 -6.38 -15.93 -0.79
C LYS A 91 -7.03 -14.59 -1.16
N GLU A 92 -7.91 -14.16 -0.26
CA GLU A 92 -8.63 -12.90 -0.39
C GLU A 92 -8.02 -11.82 0.48
N VAL A 93 -7.94 -10.60 -0.08
CA VAL A 93 -7.58 -9.37 0.64
C VAL A 93 -8.49 -8.23 0.19
N ARG A 94 -8.57 -7.19 0.99
CA ARG A 94 -9.31 -5.98 0.65
C ARG A 94 -8.37 -4.93 0.03
N LEU A 95 -8.77 -4.37 -1.06
CA LEU A 95 -8.21 -3.11 -1.54
C LEU A 95 -8.82 -1.95 -0.74
N LYS A 96 -7.98 -1.10 -0.16
CA LYS A 96 -8.41 -0.01 0.73
C LYS A 96 -9.48 0.86 0.06
N ASN A 97 -10.61 1.05 0.73
CA ASN A 97 -11.78 1.79 0.25
C ASN A 97 -12.43 1.25 -1.05
N ALA A 98 -12.06 0.05 -1.49
CA ALA A 98 -12.56 -0.56 -2.72
C ALA A 98 -13.18 -1.93 -2.46
N TYR A 99 -12.74 -2.94 -3.14
CA TYR A 99 -13.32 -4.27 -3.18
C TYR A 99 -12.42 -5.31 -2.52
N ILE A 100 -12.99 -6.48 -2.26
CA ILE A 100 -12.24 -7.69 -1.94
C ILE A 100 -11.78 -8.30 -3.28
N ILE A 101 -10.49 -8.65 -3.34
CA ILE A 101 -9.89 -9.35 -4.47
C ILE A 101 -9.31 -10.68 -4.01
N LYS A 102 -9.19 -11.62 -4.95
CA LYS A 102 -8.60 -12.95 -4.76
C LYS A 102 -7.51 -13.18 -5.80
N GLY A 103 -6.34 -13.64 -5.35
CA GLY A 103 -5.22 -14.01 -6.24
C GLY A 103 -5.55 -15.27 -7.05
N GLU A 104 -5.39 -15.19 -8.38
CA GLU A 104 -5.72 -16.29 -9.29
C GLU A 104 -4.48 -16.86 -9.98
N SER A 105 -3.63 -16.01 -10.53
CA SER A 105 -2.41 -16.42 -11.25
C SER A 105 -1.41 -15.27 -11.34
N VAL A 106 -0.21 -15.58 -11.78
CA VAL A 106 0.86 -14.60 -12.05
C VAL A 106 1.39 -14.73 -13.47
N VAL A 107 1.92 -13.64 -14.01
CA VAL A 107 2.72 -13.61 -15.22
C VAL A 107 4.17 -13.37 -14.83
N ILE A 108 5.07 -14.21 -15.32
CA ILE A 108 6.50 -14.21 -14.99
C ILE A 108 7.30 -13.90 -16.26
N ASP A 109 8.32 -13.07 -16.14
CA ASP A 109 9.25 -12.76 -17.22
C ASP A 109 10.28 -13.89 -17.43
N ALA A 110 11.13 -13.73 -18.44
CA ALA A 110 12.20 -14.71 -18.77
C ALA A 110 13.25 -14.88 -17.66
N ASN A 111 13.32 -13.95 -16.71
CA ASN A 111 14.26 -13.96 -15.59
C ASN A 111 13.63 -14.54 -14.30
N GLY A 112 12.34 -14.92 -14.34
CA GLY A 112 11.61 -15.44 -13.19
C GLY A 112 10.97 -14.37 -12.32
N ASN A 113 10.94 -13.10 -12.74
CA ASN A 113 10.30 -12.03 -11.95
C ASN A 113 8.81 -11.95 -12.29
N ILE A 114 7.99 -11.76 -11.26
CA ILE A 114 6.55 -11.51 -11.43
C ILE A 114 6.36 -10.10 -12.01
N THR A 115 5.74 -10.03 -13.18
CA THR A 115 5.43 -8.79 -13.89
C THR A 115 3.97 -8.38 -13.74
N GLU A 116 3.05 -9.35 -13.65
CA GLU A 116 1.64 -9.10 -13.44
C GLU A 116 1.05 -10.14 -12.46
N ILE A 117 0.07 -9.71 -11.68
CA ILE A 117 -0.75 -10.56 -10.80
C ILE A 117 -2.18 -10.48 -11.31
N HIS A 118 -2.75 -11.61 -11.68
CA HIS A 118 -4.15 -11.69 -12.07
C HIS A 118 -5.01 -12.01 -10.87
N VAL A 119 -6.06 -11.24 -10.68
CA VAL A 119 -7.00 -11.37 -9.57
C VAL A 119 -8.44 -11.32 -10.07
N SER A 120 -9.35 -11.93 -9.33
CA SER A 120 -10.79 -11.66 -9.43
C SER A 120 -11.22 -10.70 -8.32
N TYR A 121 -12.28 -9.92 -8.54
CA TYR A 121 -12.91 -9.11 -7.50
C TYR A 121 -14.34 -9.58 -7.22
N ASP A 122 -14.79 -9.36 -6.01
CA ASP A 122 -16.17 -9.59 -5.58
C ASP A 122 -16.94 -8.26 -5.70
N GLU A 123 -17.84 -8.17 -6.67
CA GLU A 123 -18.60 -6.97 -7.00
C GLU A 123 -19.46 -6.48 -5.84
N ASP A 124 -19.99 -7.40 -5.01
CA ASP A 124 -20.82 -7.08 -3.87
C ASP A 124 -20.03 -6.62 -2.64
N SER A 125 -18.70 -6.73 -2.67
CA SER A 125 -17.82 -6.44 -1.54
C SER A 125 -17.38 -4.98 -1.43
N ARG A 126 -17.98 -4.06 -2.21
CA ARG A 126 -17.61 -2.64 -2.21
C ARG A 126 -17.63 -2.05 -0.79
N SER A 127 -16.52 -1.45 -0.39
CA SER A 127 -16.39 -0.80 0.92
C SER A 127 -17.44 0.29 1.10
N GLY A 128 -18.11 0.29 2.25
CA GLY A 128 -19.16 1.26 2.56
C GLY A 128 -20.52 0.99 1.93
N SER A 129 -20.71 -0.10 1.17
CA SER A 129 -22.01 -0.47 0.59
C SER A 129 -23.03 -0.97 1.62
N GLY A 130 -22.56 -1.45 2.78
CA GLY A 130 -23.42 -2.06 3.79
C GLY A 130 -23.84 -3.51 3.47
N SER A 131 -23.39 -4.07 2.35
CA SER A 131 -23.67 -5.46 1.99
C SER A 131 -22.98 -6.45 2.94
N GLU A 132 -23.48 -7.67 3.04
CA GLU A 132 -22.85 -8.75 3.82
C GLU A 132 -21.43 -9.04 3.29
N ALA A 133 -21.24 -9.05 1.98
CA ALA A 133 -19.95 -9.25 1.34
C ALA A 133 -18.96 -8.13 1.71
N SER A 134 -19.43 -6.87 1.82
CA SER A 134 -18.58 -5.73 2.20
C SER A 134 -18.09 -5.80 3.64
N GLN A 135 -18.80 -6.51 4.51
CA GLN A 135 -18.45 -6.69 5.93
C GLN A 135 -17.61 -7.95 6.19
N ARG A 136 -17.41 -8.80 5.17
CA ARG A 136 -16.64 -10.02 5.30
C ARG A 136 -15.20 -9.74 5.72
N LYS A 137 -14.74 -10.46 6.75
CA LYS A 137 -13.34 -10.41 7.18
C LYS A 137 -12.45 -11.11 6.18
N VAL A 138 -11.34 -10.47 5.82
CA VAL A 138 -10.29 -10.99 4.95
C VAL A 138 -8.93 -10.89 5.64
N SER A 139 -7.91 -11.50 5.05
CA SER A 139 -6.58 -11.59 5.66
C SER A 139 -5.93 -10.24 5.92
N GLY A 140 -6.14 -9.25 5.06
CA GLY A 140 -5.56 -7.92 5.20
C GLY A 140 -6.17 -6.89 4.27
N THR A 141 -5.70 -5.66 4.38
CA THR A 141 -6.08 -4.55 3.51
C THR A 141 -4.82 -3.99 2.85
N LEU A 142 -4.83 -3.87 1.54
CA LEU A 142 -3.74 -3.33 0.74
C LEU A 142 -4.08 -1.92 0.26
N HIS A 143 -3.08 -1.03 0.21
CA HIS A 143 -3.19 0.19 -0.56
C HIS A 143 -2.85 -0.09 -2.04
N TRP A 144 -3.29 0.80 -2.90
CA TRP A 144 -3.20 0.62 -4.35
C TRP A 144 -3.33 1.95 -5.06
N VAL A 145 -2.92 2.00 -6.33
CA VAL A 145 -3.17 3.13 -7.22
C VAL A 145 -3.65 2.64 -8.59
N SER A 146 -4.57 3.39 -9.21
CA SER A 146 -5.01 3.11 -10.58
C SER A 146 -3.91 3.46 -11.56
N ILE A 147 -3.52 2.54 -12.44
CA ILE A 147 -2.46 2.77 -13.43
C ILE A 147 -2.80 3.95 -14.35
N ALA A 148 -4.06 4.04 -14.78
CA ALA A 148 -4.51 5.09 -15.69
C ALA A 148 -4.45 6.51 -15.09
N HIS A 149 -4.43 6.62 -13.74
CA HIS A 149 -4.52 7.92 -13.03
C HIS A 149 -3.35 8.16 -12.09
N ALA A 150 -2.45 7.18 -11.92
CA ALA A 150 -1.26 7.34 -11.09
C ALA A 150 -0.32 8.39 -11.69
N VAL A 151 0.28 9.18 -10.82
CA VAL A 151 1.29 10.17 -11.18
C VAL A 151 2.63 9.66 -10.68
N GLU A 152 3.62 9.61 -11.56
CA GLU A 152 4.98 9.28 -11.17
C GLU A 152 5.59 10.41 -10.35
N ALA A 153 6.26 10.03 -9.27
CA ALA A 153 6.93 10.97 -8.38
C ALA A 153 8.34 10.47 -8.03
N GLU A 154 9.28 11.40 -7.92
CA GLU A 154 10.60 11.09 -7.37
C GLU A 154 10.45 10.83 -5.86
N VAL A 155 10.94 9.66 -5.42
CA VAL A 155 10.97 9.29 -4.00
C VAL A 155 12.41 9.30 -3.51
N ARG A 156 12.67 10.08 -2.46
CA ARG A 156 13.97 10.16 -1.80
C ARG A 156 13.86 9.47 -0.44
N LEU A 157 14.52 8.33 -0.34
CA LEU A 157 14.61 7.58 0.91
C LEU A 157 15.82 8.09 1.69
N TYR A 158 15.58 8.63 2.87
CA TYR A 158 16.63 9.07 3.79
C TYR A 158 16.89 7.99 4.82
N ASP A 159 18.16 7.75 5.10
CA ASP A 159 18.61 6.78 6.09
C ASP A 159 19.73 7.38 6.94
N ARG A 160 20.23 6.63 7.91
CA ARG A 160 21.33 7.02 8.79
C ARG A 160 22.61 7.18 7.99
N LEU A 161 23.33 8.26 8.27
CA LEU A 161 24.66 8.46 7.71
C LEU A 161 25.69 7.56 8.43
N PHE A 162 25.47 7.30 9.72
CA PHE A 162 26.37 6.49 10.55
C PHE A 162 25.69 5.22 11.02
N ILE A 163 26.44 4.12 11.09
CA ILE A 163 25.98 2.84 11.61
C ILE A 163 25.85 2.87 13.13
N ASP A 164 26.67 3.72 13.78
CA ASP A 164 26.77 3.83 15.25
C ASP A 164 26.07 5.10 15.77
N GLU A 165 25.46 5.01 16.96
CA GLU A 165 24.82 6.15 17.62
C GLU A 165 25.81 7.23 18.08
N ALA A 166 27.07 6.87 18.34
CA ALA A 166 28.13 7.75 18.78
C ALA A 166 29.43 7.54 17.97
N PRO A 167 29.44 7.90 16.66
CA PRO A 167 30.54 7.60 15.74
C PRO A 167 31.88 8.20 16.19
N ASP A 168 31.84 9.34 16.90
CA ASP A 168 33.06 9.99 17.42
C ASP A 168 33.69 9.27 18.61
N SER A 169 32.97 8.35 19.25
CA SER A 169 33.49 7.58 20.40
C SER A 169 34.30 6.36 19.97
N HIS A 170 34.26 5.98 18.70
CA HIS A 170 34.96 4.84 18.16
C HIS A 170 36.36 5.21 17.59
N LYS A 171 37.34 4.37 17.82
CA LYS A 171 38.70 4.57 17.29
C LYS A 171 38.77 4.38 15.77
N GLU A 172 37.90 3.56 15.21
CA GLU A 172 37.72 3.36 13.79
C GLU A 172 36.44 4.10 13.34
N LYS A 173 36.61 5.13 12.55
CA LYS A 173 35.49 5.89 11.97
C LYS A 173 34.89 5.10 10.82
N ASN A 174 33.79 4.41 11.07
CA ASN A 174 32.98 3.76 10.04
C ASN A 174 31.92 4.79 9.54
N PHE A 175 32.21 5.33 8.36
CA PHE A 175 31.25 6.15 7.61
C PHE A 175 30.42 5.24 6.70
#